data_77567427c72a7a9f8caff34c52b1cef6
#
_entry.id   77567427c72a7a9f8caff34c52b1cef6
#
_cell.length_a   1.000
_cell.length_b   1.000
_cell.length_c   1.000
_cell.angle_alpha   90.00
_cell.angle_beta   90.00
_cell.angle_gamma   90.00
#
_symmetry.space_group_name_H-M   'P 1'
#
loop_
_entity.id
_entity.type
_entity.pdbx_description
1 polymer ?
#
loop_
_entity_poly.entity_id
_entity_poly.type
_entity_poly.pdbx_seq_one_letter_code
_entity_poly.pdbx_strand_id
1 'polypeptide(L)'
;AIINWQGIKKTLVRLGQMIGATVIGIGIGAFMLLPAYLALQLTNSANNEFPTVVQFYETWLKMISNVIGFHEPTTKEGLPNFYCGMFGVILIGVLLRNTKIKIHEKIITILYLAFIIVSCNMNILNYIWHGFHFTNMIPYRFSFILSFILVAAGYRAFTAMADDMKIYDVI
;
A
#
# COMPACT_ATOMS: atom_id res chain seq x y z
N ALA A 1 -15.12 7.69 -2.19
CA ALA A 1 -14.88 9.03 -2.75
C ALA A 1 -15.43 9.02 -4.17
N ILE A 2 -16.53 9.74 -4.39
CA ILE A 2 -17.12 9.94 -5.71
C ILE A 2 -16.12 10.79 -6.47
N ILE A 3 -15.48 10.21 -7.48
CA ILE A 3 -14.73 10.98 -8.47
C ILE A 3 -15.77 11.80 -9.23
N ASN A 4 -15.99 13.02 -8.75
CA ASN A 4 -16.84 13.98 -9.42
C ASN A 4 -16.03 14.49 -10.63
N TRP A 5 -16.32 13.95 -11.81
CA TRP A 5 -15.69 14.34 -13.07
C TRP A 5 -16.09 15.78 -13.41
N GLN A 6 -15.33 16.73 -12.88
CA GLN A 6 -15.56 18.16 -13.07
C GLN A 6 -14.95 18.71 -14.39
N GLY A 7 -14.88 17.90 -15.43
CA GLY A 7 -14.32 18.29 -16.72
C GLY A 7 -12.77 18.35 -16.71
N ILE A 8 -12.16 17.99 -17.83
CA ILE A 8 -10.72 17.88 -18.02
C ILE A 8 -9.98 19.16 -17.60
N LYS A 9 -10.54 20.34 -17.91
CA LYS A 9 -9.93 21.64 -17.59
C LYS A 9 -9.74 21.87 -16.09
N LYS A 10 -10.75 21.55 -15.27
CA LYS A 10 -10.67 21.71 -13.82
C LYS A 10 -9.72 20.66 -13.18
N THR A 11 -9.68 19.47 -13.76
CA THR A 11 -8.75 18.42 -13.30
C THR A 11 -7.30 18.82 -13.56
N LEU A 12 -7.00 19.37 -14.75
CA LEU A 12 -5.67 19.87 -15.10
C LEU A 12 -5.23 21.04 -14.21
N VAL A 13 -6.13 21.97 -13.91
CA VAL A 13 -5.83 23.10 -13.00
C VAL A 13 -5.51 22.59 -11.60
N ARG A 14 -6.30 21.64 -11.07
CA ARG A 14 -6.03 21.04 -9.75
C ARG A 14 -4.72 20.26 -9.72
N LEU A 15 -4.42 19.53 -10.79
CA LEU A 15 -3.14 18.85 -10.95
C LEU A 15 -1.98 19.84 -10.93
N GLY A 16 -2.10 20.94 -11.67
CA GLY A 16 -1.10 22.01 -11.66
C GLY A 16 -0.92 22.65 -10.28
N GLN A 17 -2.00 22.88 -9.56
CA GLN A 17 -1.95 23.39 -8.19
C GLN A 17 -1.28 22.39 -7.23
N MET A 18 -1.58 21.08 -7.35
CA MET A 18 -0.92 20.04 -6.59
C MET A 18 0.58 20.00 -6.86
N ILE A 19 0.98 20.00 -8.13
CA ILE A 19 2.40 20.01 -8.53
C ILE A 19 3.07 21.26 -7.97
N GLY A 20 2.47 22.44 -8.12
CA GLY A 20 3.01 23.67 -7.57
C GLY A 20 3.19 23.64 -6.05
N ALA A 21 2.19 23.18 -5.33
CA ALA A 21 2.26 23.01 -3.87
C ALA A 21 3.36 22.01 -3.47
N THR A 22 3.50 20.93 -4.22
CA THR A 22 4.55 19.92 -3.97
C THR A 22 5.95 20.51 -4.19
N VAL A 23 6.16 21.26 -5.28
CA VAL A 23 7.45 21.91 -5.55
C VAL A 23 7.80 22.91 -4.46
N ILE A 24 6.84 23.73 -4.02
CA ILE A 24 7.04 24.66 -2.90
C ILE A 24 7.36 23.88 -1.61
N GLY A 25 6.63 22.82 -1.31
CA GLY A 25 6.86 21.98 -0.14
C GLY A 25 8.26 21.34 -0.13
N ILE A 26 8.71 20.83 -1.29
CA ILE A 26 10.07 20.30 -1.46
C ILE A 26 11.10 21.44 -1.28
N GLY A 27 10.84 22.62 -1.85
CA GLY A 27 11.72 23.78 -1.68
C GLY A 27 11.91 24.20 -0.23
N ILE A 28 10.82 24.24 0.54
CA ILE A 28 10.87 24.53 1.99
C ILE A 28 11.60 23.39 2.74
N GLY A 29 11.34 22.13 2.35
CA GLY A 29 11.98 20.95 2.94
C GLY A 29 13.46 20.77 2.54
N ALA A 30 13.94 21.47 1.50
CA ALA A 30 15.29 21.30 0.95
C ALA A 30 16.39 21.57 2.00
N PHE A 31 16.14 22.44 2.95
CA PHE A 31 17.04 22.70 4.07
C PHE A 31 17.39 21.43 4.86
N MET A 32 16.42 20.53 5.04
CA MET A 32 16.64 19.25 5.71
C MET A 32 17.00 18.13 4.73
N LEU A 33 16.37 18.12 3.55
CA LEU A 33 16.52 17.06 2.56
C LEU A 33 17.92 17.06 1.92
N LEU A 34 18.49 18.23 1.67
CA LEU A 34 19.76 18.35 0.97
C LEU A 34 20.95 17.84 1.82
N PRO A 35 21.09 18.22 3.10
CA PRO A 35 22.10 17.63 3.96
C PRO A 35 21.90 16.12 4.19
N ALA A 36 20.64 15.69 4.33
CA ALA A 36 20.33 14.27 4.49
C ALA A 36 20.71 13.46 3.22
N TYR A 37 20.43 14.00 2.03
CA TYR A 37 20.84 13.39 0.76
C TYR A 37 22.36 13.28 0.64
N LEU A 38 23.10 14.36 0.95
CA LEU A 38 24.56 14.35 0.90
C LEU A 38 25.16 13.36 1.92
N ALA A 39 24.58 13.30 3.12
CA ALA A 39 25.00 12.33 4.13
C ALA A 39 24.73 10.88 3.69
N LEU A 40 23.62 10.61 3.04
CA LEU A 40 23.30 9.28 2.51
C LEU A 40 24.28 8.84 1.42
N GLN A 41 24.81 9.76 0.61
CA GLN A 41 25.80 9.45 -0.41
C GLN A 41 27.13 8.95 0.17
N LEU A 42 27.42 9.26 1.42
CA LEU A 42 28.60 8.79 2.14
C LEU A 42 28.39 7.40 2.79
N THR A 43 27.20 6.84 2.68
CA THR A 43 26.85 5.54 3.24
C THR A 43 26.87 4.44 2.18
N ASN A 44 26.92 3.17 2.61
CA ASN A 44 26.82 2.01 1.71
C ASN A 44 25.53 2.01 0.85
N SER A 45 24.51 2.79 1.23
CA SER A 45 23.26 2.92 0.47
C SER A 45 23.43 3.68 -0.85
N ALA A 46 24.51 4.45 -1.03
CA ALA A 46 24.79 5.20 -2.26
C ALA A 46 25.24 4.30 -3.43
N ASN A 47 25.73 3.10 -3.13
CA ASN A 47 26.30 2.19 -4.13
C ASN A 47 25.30 1.14 -4.66
N ASN A 48 24.02 1.31 -4.43
CA ASN A 48 22.99 0.40 -4.90
C ASN A 48 22.65 0.70 -6.37
N GLU A 49 23.04 -0.19 -7.26
CA GLU A 49 22.66 -0.14 -8.67
C GLU A 49 21.20 -0.53 -8.86
N PHE A 50 20.56 0.05 -9.89
CA PHE A 50 19.18 -0.31 -10.24
C PHE A 50 19.11 -1.80 -10.64
N PRO A 51 18.19 -2.59 -10.08
CA PRO A 51 18.07 -4.00 -10.40
C PRO A 51 17.67 -4.19 -11.87
N THR A 52 18.52 -4.81 -12.66
CA THR A 52 18.31 -5.06 -14.09
C THR A 52 17.46 -6.28 -14.37
N VAL A 53 17.36 -7.20 -13.40
CA VAL A 53 16.59 -8.45 -13.53
C VAL A 53 15.45 -8.45 -12.51
N VAL A 54 14.25 -8.80 -12.99
CA VAL A 54 13.09 -8.98 -12.10
C VAL A 54 13.28 -10.24 -11.27
N GLN A 55 13.24 -10.09 -9.96
CA GLN A 55 13.30 -11.20 -9.02
C GLN A 55 12.14 -11.09 -8.02
N PHE A 56 11.55 -12.25 -7.72
CA PHE A 56 10.56 -12.37 -6.65
C PHE A 56 11.23 -13.00 -5.44
N TYR A 57 10.99 -12.42 -4.27
CA TYR A 57 11.65 -12.86 -3.03
C TYR A 57 11.10 -14.17 -2.51
N GLU A 58 9.76 -14.35 -2.61
CA GLU A 58 9.08 -15.47 -1.99
C GLU A 58 7.91 -16.00 -2.84
N THR A 59 7.47 -17.21 -2.53
CA THR A 59 6.28 -17.80 -3.14
C THR A 59 5.01 -17.08 -2.70
N TRP A 60 4.07 -16.89 -3.62
CA TRP A 60 2.80 -16.18 -3.34
C TRP A 60 2.01 -16.75 -2.16
N LEU A 61 1.99 -18.07 -2.01
CA LEU A 61 1.32 -18.72 -0.88
C LEU A 61 1.94 -18.33 0.47
N LYS A 62 3.26 -18.22 0.52
CA LYS A 62 3.99 -17.81 1.72
C LYS A 62 3.75 -16.33 2.03
N MET A 63 3.62 -15.48 1.00
CA MET A 63 3.22 -14.07 1.18
C MET A 63 1.83 -13.93 1.78
N ILE A 64 0.87 -14.71 1.28
CA ILE A 64 -0.52 -14.69 1.77
C ILE A 64 -0.60 -15.23 3.20
N SER A 65 0.18 -16.28 3.53
CA SER A 65 0.17 -16.85 4.89
C SER A 65 0.54 -15.83 5.96
N ASN A 66 1.31 -14.81 5.60
CA ASN A 66 1.73 -13.75 6.53
C ASN A 66 0.60 -12.75 6.90
N VAL A 67 -0.52 -12.83 6.23
CA VAL A 67 -1.75 -12.13 6.64
C VAL A 67 -2.38 -12.80 7.87
N ILE A 68 -2.08 -14.08 8.09
CA ILE A 68 -2.50 -14.85 9.27
C ILE A 68 -1.51 -14.52 10.41
N GLY A 69 -2.00 -14.19 11.60
CA GLY A 69 -1.18 -13.83 12.75
C GLY A 69 -0.20 -14.93 13.19
N PHE A 70 0.59 -14.61 14.22
CA PHE A 70 1.58 -15.50 14.85
C PHE A 70 2.89 -15.70 14.06
N HIS A 71 3.24 -14.79 13.15
CA HIS A 71 4.57 -14.74 12.57
C HIS A 71 5.46 -13.77 13.34
N GLU A 72 6.75 -14.10 13.41
CA GLU A 72 7.73 -13.20 13.99
C GLU A 72 7.86 -11.93 13.13
N PRO A 73 7.95 -10.74 13.75
CA PRO A 73 8.10 -9.50 13.01
C PRO A 73 9.45 -9.47 12.28
N THR A 74 9.41 -9.15 11.00
CA THR A 74 10.61 -9.06 10.16
C THR A 74 11.38 -7.79 10.47
N THR A 75 12.66 -7.94 10.81
CA THR A 75 13.59 -6.83 11.06
C THR A 75 14.67 -6.73 9.99
N LYS A 76 15.31 -7.82 9.59
CA LYS A 76 16.35 -7.86 8.54
C LYS A 76 15.88 -8.60 7.31
N GLU A 77 15.56 -9.87 7.46
CA GLU A 77 15.13 -10.77 6.39
C GLU A 77 13.84 -11.44 6.80
N GLY A 78 13.00 -11.78 5.85
CA GLY A 78 11.73 -12.45 6.10
C GLY A 78 10.59 -11.87 5.27
N LEU A 79 9.37 -12.13 5.71
CA LEU A 79 8.15 -11.73 5.03
C LEU A 79 7.67 -10.35 5.49
N PRO A 80 6.94 -9.61 4.64
CA PRO A 80 6.35 -8.34 5.05
C PRO A 80 5.34 -8.51 6.19
N ASN A 81 5.30 -7.57 7.11
CA ASN A 81 4.36 -7.57 8.24
C ASN A 81 2.98 -7.06 7.78
N PHE A 82 2.10 -7.95 7.37
CA PHE A 82 0.77 -7.63 6.84
C PHE A 82 -0.34 -7.75 7.88
N TYR A 83 -0.06 -8.33 9.04
CA TYR A 83 -1.10 -8.64 10.00
C TYR A 83 -1.83 -7.40 10.51
N CYS A 84 -3.13 -7.35 10.28
CA CYS A 84 -4.03 -6.30 10.77
C CYS A 84 -5.28 -6.87 11.46
N GLY A 85 -5.24 -8.16 11.80
CA GLY A 85 -6.38 -8.91 12.36
C GLY A 85 -7.12 -9.73 11.31
N MET A 86 -7.43 -10.97 11.64
CA MET A 86 -8.17 -11.91 10.79
C MET A 86 -9.54 -11.36 10.36
N PHE A 87 -10.17 -10.56 11.22
CA PHE A 87 -11.48 -9.97 10.93
C PHE A 87 -11.44 -9.06 9.70
N GLY A 88 -10.37 -8.27 9.54
CA GLY A 88 -10.18 -7.43 8.35
C GLY A 88 -10.16 -8.25 7.06
N VAL A 89 -9.49 -9.40 7.09
CA VAL A 89 -9.40 -10.30 5.93
C VAL A 89 -10.74 -10.92 5.57
N ILE A 90 -11.48 -11.39 6.58
CA ILE A 90 -12.82 -11.97 6.41
C ILE A 90 -13.76 -10.93 5.77
N LEU A 91 -13.68 -9.69 6.23
CA LEU A 91 -14.51 -8.60 5.71
C LEU A 91 -14.21 -8.27 4.23
N ILE A 92 -13.04 -8.59 3.70
CA ILE A 92 -12.80 -8.48 2.24
C ILE A 92 -13.69 -9.46 1.47
N GLY A 93 -13.87 -10.69 1.98
CA GLY A 93 -14.83 -11.65 1.39
C GLY A 93 -16.26 -11.11 1.39
N VAL A 94 -16.66 -10.47 2.50
CA VAL A 94 -17.97 -9.79 2.62
C VAL A 94 -18.08 -8.62 1.63
N LEU A 95 -17.03 -7.78 1.49
CA LEU A 95 -16.99 -6.70 0.52
C LEU A 95 -17.24 -7.20 -0.91
N LEU A 96 -16.59 -8.29 -1.29
CA LEU A 96 -16.72 -8.85 -2.62
C LEU A 96 -18.14 -9.40 -2.89
N ARG A 97 -18.77 -9.96 -1.87
CA ARG A 97 -20.10 -10.56 -1.96
C ARG A 97 -21.24 -9.56 -1.87
N ASN A 98 -21.04 -8.43 -1.19
CA ASN A 98 -22.08 -7.44 -0.93
C ASN A 98 -22.54 -6.77 -2.23
N THR A 99 -23.85 -6.78 -2.51
CA THR A 99 -24.43 -6.23 -3.74
C THR A 99 -24.61 -4.71 -3.73
N LYS A 100 -24.61 -4.08 -2.54
CA LYS A 100 -24.70 -2.61 -2.40
C LYS A 100 -23.40 -1.90 -2.72
N ILE A 101 -22.27 -2.59 -2.63
CA ILE A 101 -20.97 -2.03 -2.96
C ILE A 101 -20.77 -2.10 -4.47
N LYS A 102 -20.49 -0.95 -5.07
CA LYS A 102 -20.31 -0.83 -6.52
C LYS A 102 -19.13 -1.67 -7.01
N ILE A 103 -19.31 -2.28 -8.17
CA ILE A 103 -18.28 -3.17 -8.74
C ILE A 103 -16.92 -2.50 -8.92
N HIS A 104 -16.89 -1.21 -9.29
CA HIS A 104 -15.64 -0.47 -9.43
C HIS A 104 -14.91 -0.28 -8.10
N GLU A 105 -15.63 -0.10 -6.96
CA GLU A 105 -15.00 -0.04 -5.63
C GLU A 105 -14.31 -1.36 -5.30
N LYS A 106 -14.95 -2.49 -5.61
CA LYS A 106 -14.39 -3.83 -5.41
C LYS A 106 -13.14 -4.04 -6.25
N ILE A 107 -13.23 -3.72 -7.55
CA ILE A 107 -12.12 -3.88 -8.50
C ILE A 107 -10.93 -3.02 -8.05
N ILE A 108 -11.15 -1.74 -7.73
CA ILE A 108 -10.10 -0.85 -7.28
C ILE A 108 -9.45 -1.37 -6.00
N THR A 109 -10.24 -1.82 -5.02
CA THR A 109 -9.70 -2.38 -3.76
C THR A 109 -8.81 -3.59 -4.04
N ILE A 110 -9.26 -4.53 -4.86
CA ILE A 110 -8.47 -5.73 -5.19
C ILE A 110 -7.21 -5.38 -5.96
N LEU A 111 -7.29 -4.43 -6.92
CA LEU A 111 -6.11 -3.97 -7.65
C LEU A 111 -5.07 -3.32 -6.73
N TYR A 112 -5.50 -2.49 -5.77
CA TYR A 112 -4.58 -1.91 -4.79
C TYR A 112 -3.96 -2.96 -3.88
N LEU A 113 -4.74 -3.91 -3.36
CA LEU A 113 -4.21 -5.00 -2.54
C LEU A 113 -3.19 -5.83 -3.34
N ALA A 114 -3.53 -6.22 -4.57
CA ALA A 114 -2.63 -6.96 -5.45
C ALA A 114 -1.34 -6.17 -5.75
N PHE A 115 -1.46 -4.88 -6.05
CA PHE A 115 -0.30 -4.02 -6.33
C PHE A 115 0.66 -3.93 -5.15
N ILE A 116 0.17 -3.77 -3.93
CA ILE A 116 1.04 -3.71 -2.74
C ILE A 116 1.68 -5.07 -2.45
N ILE A 117 0.94 -6.18 -2.60
CA ILE A 117 1.50 -7.52 -2.43
C ILE A 117 2.60 -7.78 -3.46
N VAL A 118 2.37 -7.44 -4.74
CA VAL A 118 3.40 -7.54 -5.78
C VAL A 118 4.60 -6.64 -5.46
N SER A 119 4.36 -5.42 -5.00
CA SER A 119 5.42 -4.48 -4.61
C SER A 119 6.29 -5.02 -3.48
N CYS A 120 5.71 -5.73 -2.52
CA CYS A 120 6.46 -6.36 -1.44
C CYS A 120 7.25 -7.59 -1.91
N ASN A 121 6.85 -8.24 -2.99
CA ASN A 121 7.51 -9.47 -3.47
C ASN A 121 8.50 -9.22 -4.61
N MET A 122 8.45 -8.08 -5.28
CA MET A 122 9.27 -7.79 -6.47
C MET A 122 10.38 -6.80 -6.13
N ASN A 123 11.63 -7.17 -6.42
CA ASN A 123 12.83 -6.37 -6.12
C ASN A 123 12.78 -4.95 -6.69
N ILE A 124 12.34 -4.79 -7.95
CA ILE A 124 12.30 -3.47 -8.62
C ILE A 124 11.31 -2.54 -7.92
N LEU A 125 10.10 -3.00 -7.61
CA LEU A 125 9.11 -2.18 -6.92
C LEU A 125 9.54 -1.88 -5.48
N ASN A 126 10.11 -2.86 -4.79
CA ASN A 126 10.66 -2.67 -3.46
C ASN A 126 11.76 -1.58 -3.46
N TYR A 127 12.68 -1.63 -4.43
CA TYR A 127 13.72 -0.62 -4.63
C TYR A 127 13.14 0.78 -4.84
N ILE A 128 12.10 0.91 -5.68
CA ILE A 128 11.43 2.20 -5.94
C ILE A 128 10.75 2.74 -4.68
N TRP A 129 10.04 1.88 -3.92
CA TRP A 129 9.37 2.26 -2.68
C TRP A 129 10.33 2.76 -1.59
N HIS A 130 11.59 2.34 -1.64
CA HIS A 130 12.63 2.77 -0.71
C HIS A 130 13.46 3.96 -1.22
N GLY A 131 12.98 4.68 -2.23
CA GLY A 131 13.67 5.85 -2.77
C GLY A 131 14.93 5.50 -3.54
N PHE A 132 14.85 4.45 -4.35
CA PHE A 132 15.92 3.97 -5.22
C PHE A 132 17.16 3.45 -4.48
N HIS A 133 16.94 2.71 -3.40
CA HIS A 133 17.99 1.98 -2.71
C HIS A 133 17.45 0.70 -2.03
N PHE A 134 18.33 -0.23 -1.70
CA PHE A 134 17.99 -1.39 -0.89
C PHE A 134 18.23 -1.06 0.60
N THR A 135 17.27 -1.40 1.43
CA THR A 135 17.37 -1.15 2.87
C THR A 135 18.14 -2.25 3.57
N ASN A 136 18.97 -1.88 4.55
CA ASN A 136 19.69 -2.84 5.38
C ASN A 136 18.81 -3.48 6.47
N MET A 137 17.70 -2.82 6.82
CA MET A 137 16.75 -3.26 7.85
C MET A 137 15.33 -2.84 7.47
N ILE A 138 14.36 -3.64 7.89
CA ILE A 138 12.92 -3.41 7.66
C ILE A 138 12.64 -3.21 6.17
N PRO A 139 12.84 -4.25 5.34
CA PRO A 139 12.79 -4.15 3.88
C PRO A 139 11.39 -3.84 3.32
N TYR A 140 10.35 -3.91 4.14
CA TYR A 140 8.96 -3.72 3.70
C TYR A 140 8.26 -2.62 4.51
N ARG A 141 8.91 -1.48 4.70
CA ARG A 141 8.35 -0.36 5.49
C ARG A 141 6.99 0.10 5.00
N PHE A 142 6.73 0.03 3.70
CA PHE A 142 5.46 0.41 3.09
C PHE A 142 4.34 -0.64 3.24
N SER A 143 4.62 -1.81 3.84
CA SER A 143 3.62 -2.88 4.03
C SER A 143 2.42 -2.44 4.87
N PHE A 144 2.57 -1.43 5.73
CA PHE A 144 1.46 -0.86 6.50
C PHE A 144 0.32 -0.33 5.60
N ILE A 145 0.63 0.04 4.35
CA ILE A 145 -0.38 0.49 3.37
C ILE A 145 -1.37 -0.64 3.09
N LEU A 146 -0.88 -1.89 2.98
CA LEU A 146 -1.75 -3.06 2.82
C LEU A 146 -2.70 -3.21 4.01
N SER A 147 -2.16 -3.16 5.22
CA SER A 147 -2.95 -3.24 6.45
C SER A 147 -4.00 -2.13 6.53
N PHE A 148 -3.62 -0.92 6.16
CA PHE A 148 -4.55 0.22 6.10
C PHE A 148 -5.68 -0.02 5.09
N ILE A 149 -5.38 -0.51 3.88
CA ILE A 149 -6.39 -0.80 2.84
C ILE A 149 -7.32 -1.93 3.33
N LEU A 150 -6.78 -2.98 3.94
CA LEU A 150 -7.58 -4.08 4.49
C LEU A 150 -8.55 -3.58 5.56
N VAL A 151 -8.09 -2.75 6.49
CA VAL A 151 -8.95 -2.18 7.54
C VAL A 151 -10.00 -1.23 6.95
N ALA A 152 -9.61 -0.34 6.06
CA ALA A 152 -10.52 0.62 5.42
C ALA A 152 -11.60 -0.09 4.58
N ALA A 153 -11.21 -1.08 3.80
CA ALA A 153 -12.13 -1.88 2.98
C ALA A 153 -13.01 -2.77 3.86
N GLY A 154 -12.44 -3.34 4.93
CA GLY A 154 -13.20 -4.09 5.93
C GLY A 154 -14.25 -3.24 6.63
N TYR A 155 -13.90 -2.02 7.06
CA TYR A 155 -14.85 -1.08 7.63
C TYR A 155 -15.97 -0.72 6.63
N ARG A 156 -15.62 -0.50 5.37
CA ARG A 156 -16.61 -0.24 4.30
C ARG A 156 -17.54 -1.42 4.08
N ALA A 157 -17.04 -2.65 4.16
CA ALA A 157 -17.84 -3.86 4.08
C ALA A 157 -18.76 -4.01 5.29
N PHE A 158 -18.23 -3.77 6.48
CA PHE A 158 -18.97 -3.85 7.73
C PHE A 158 -20.16 -2.87 7.77
N THR A 159 -19.92 -1.60 7.41
CA THR A 159 -20.99 -0.59 7.36
C THR A 159 -22.07 -0.95 6.33
N ALA A 160 -21.67 -1.43 5.15
CA ALA A 160 -22.63 -1.86 4.13
C ALA A 160 -23.42 -3.12 4.53
N MET A 161 -22.86 -3.98 5.37
CA MET A 161 -23.52 -5.15 5.93
C MET A 161 -24.53 -4.74 7.02
N ALA A 162 -24.14 -3.82 7.91
CA ALA A 162 -24.99 -3.36 9.00
C ALA A 162 -26.31 -2.75 8.52
N ASP A 163 -26.30 -2.11 7.35
CA ASP A 163 -27.51 -1.56 6.72
C ASP A 163 -28.45 -2.65 6.15
N ASP A 164 -27.98 -3.89 6.00
CA ASP A 164 -28.73 -5.01 5.37
C ASP A 164 -29.04 -6.16 6.33
N MET A 165 -28.46 -6.17 7.53
CA MET A 165 -28.65 -7.28 8.47
C MET A 165 -30.10 -7.38 8.90
N LYS A 166 -30.83 -8.31 8.27
CA LYS A 166 -32.03 -8.87 8.85
C LYS A 166 -31.61 -9.89 9.88
N ILE A 167 -32.34 -9.93 11.00
CA ILE A 167 -32.09 -10.85 12.13
C ILE A 167 -31.88 -12.32 11.68
N TYR A 168 -32.39 -12.70 10.51
CA TYR A 168 -32.26 -14.04 9.93
C TYR A 168 -30.91 -14.35 9.26
N ASP A 169 -30.04 -13.35 9.07
CA ASP A 169 -28.72 -13.54 8.45
C ASP A 169 -27.64 -13.83 9.53
N VAL A 170 -28.03 -13.89 10.80
CA VAL A 170 -27.14 -14.08 11.96
C VAL A 170 -27.25 -15.48 12.56
N ILE A 171 -28.20 -16.30 12.12
CA ILE A 171 -28.41 -17.69 12.53
C ILE A 171 -27.99 -18.60 11.35
#